data_fbaedfb038909def5a7fbe6d9e73b3e2
#
_entry.id   fbaedfb038909def5a7fbe6d9e73b3e2
#
_cell.length_a   1.000
_cell.length_b   1.000
_cell.length_c   1.000
_cell.angle_alpha   90.00
_cell.angle_beta   90.00
_cell.angle_gamma   90.00
#
_symmetry.space_group_name_H-M   'P 1'
#
loop_
_entity.id
_entity.type
_entity.pdbx_description
1 polymer ?
#
loop_
_entity_poly.entity_id
_entity_poly.type
_entity_poly.pdbx_seq_one_letter_code
_entity_poly.pdbx_strand_id
1 'polypeptide(L)'
;MAIDKLNSSVKVEANGEGPLEDSLMLAYIGDGVYTLFIRNRVVETGITKTQILHDVVTSFINAKAQAKVLQALEPTLTEEELLVAKRARNSNVHVPKSASVQEYRMSTAFEALLGYTYRKGDEERLTTLMEFAFSETLSHL
;
A
#
# COMPACT_ATOMS: atom_id res chain seq x y z
N MET A 1 -1.94 -7.79 27.64
CA MET A 1 -1.04 -8.09 26.50
C MET A 1 -1.73 -7.75 25.18
N ALA A 2 -0.96 -7.49 24.15
CA ALA A 2 -1.50 -7.15 22.82
C ALA A 2 -2.41 -8.24 22.23
N ILE A 3 -2.10 -9.51 22.52
CA ILE A 3 -2.92 -10.65 22.07
C ILE A 3 -4.32 -10.64 22.65
N ASP A 4 -4.46 -10.16 23.90
CA ASP A 4 -5.78 -10.06 24.52
C ASP A 4 -6.65 -9.00 23.85
N LYS A 5 -6.03 -7.90 23.41
CA LYS A 5 -6.72 -6.88 22.60
C LYS A 5 -7.16 -7.44 21.27
N LEU A 6 -6.33 -8.27 20.65
CA LEU A 6 -6.65 -8.92 19.38
C LEU A 6 -7.89 -9.81 19.54
N ASN A 7 -7.92 -10.63 20.58
CA ASN A 7 -9.05 -11.51 20.85
C ASN A 7 -10.35 -10.73 21.09
N SER A 8 -10.26 -9.58 21.74
CA SER A 8 -11.42 -8.71 21.97
C SER A 8 -11.90 -8.08 20.67
N SER A 9 -10.98 -7.65 19.82
CA SER A 9 -11.32 -6.93 18.59
C SER A 9 -11.92 -7.85 17.52
N VAL A 10 -11.67 -9.15 17.56
CA VAL A 10 -12.28 -10.11 16.63
C VAL A 10 -13.81 -10.10 16.74
N LYS A 11 -14.35 -9.67 17.87
CA LYS A 11 -15.79 -9.58 18.10
C LYS A 11 -16.39 -8.27 17.63
N VAL A 12 -15.57 -7.31 17.22
CA VAL A 12 -16.05 -6.01 16.74
C VAL A 12 -16.56 -6.18 15.31
N GLU A 13 -17.71 -5.60 15.04
CA GLU A 13 -18.42 -5.72 13.81
C GLU A 13 -17.61 -5.45 12.55
N ALA A 14 -17.65 -6.38 11.63
CA ALA A 14 -17.02 -6.24 10.33
C ALA A 14 -17.99 -5.68 9.28
N ASN A 15 -18.96 -4.88 9.66
CA ASN A 15 -20.00 -4.39 8.74
C ASN A 15 -19.58 -3.16 7.92
N GLY A 16 -18.38 -2.67 8.11
CA GLY A 16 -17.83 -1.60 7.28
C GLY A 16 -18.37 -0.20 7.56
N GLU A 17 -19.20 -0.03 8.59
CA GLU A 17 -19.82 1.26 8.92
C GLU A 17 -19.13 1.98 10.08
N GLY A 18 -17.90 1.63 10.38
CA GLY A 18 -17.13 2.32 11.41
C GLY A 18 -16.44 3.58 10.90
N PRO A 19 -15.87 4.38 11.82
CA PRO A 19 -15.02 5.49 11.39
C PRO A 19 -13.85 4.96 10.57
N LEU A 20 -13.29 5.82 9.69
CA LEU A 20 -12.11 5.48 8.92
C LEU A 20 -11.01 5.00 9.88
N GLU A 21 -10.41 3.86 9.56
CA GLU A 21 -9.29 3.33 10.32
C GLU A 21 -8.13 4.31 10.29
N ASP A 22 -7.27 4.23 11.30
CA ASP A 22 -6.07 5.05 11.35
C ASP A 22 -5.26 4.87 10.05
N SER A 23 -4.81 5.99 9.49
CA SER A 23 -4.10 6.02 8.21
C SER A 23 -2.83 5.17 8.22
N LEU A 24 -2.10 5.14 9.34
CA LEU A 24 -0.88 4.35 9.44
C LEU A 24 -1.18 2.86 9.52
N MET A 25 -2.31 2.49 10.10
CA MET A 25 -2.75 1.09 10.14
C MET A 25 -3.17 0.64 8.74
N LEU A 26 -3.86 1.49 8.00
CA LEU A 26 -4.20 1.21 6.60
C LEU A 26 -2.93 1.05 5.76
N ALA A 27 -1.95 1.92 5.95
CA ALA A 27 -0.67 1.82 5.25
C ALA A 27 0.06 0.52 5.58
N TYR A 28 0.01 0.10 6.84
CA TYR A 28 0.62 -1.14 7.29
C TYR A 28 0.01 -2.34 6.56
N ILE A 29 -1.31 -2.38 6.47
CA ILE A 29 -2.02 -3.43 5.71
C ILE A 29 -1.67 -3.35 4.22
N GLY A 30 -1.70 -2.15 3.65
CA GLY A 30 -1.40 -1.95 2.23
C GLY A 30 0.01 -2.37 1.85
N ASP A 31 0.98 -2.13 2.73
CA ASP A 31 2.35 -2.60 2.54
C ASP A 31 2.40 -4.13 2.37
N GLY A 32 1.73 -4.86 3.25
CA GLY A 32 1.68 -6.32 3.15
C GLY A 32 0.97 -6.81 1.89
N VAL A 33 -0.15 -6.20 1.56
CA VAL A 33 -0.95 -6.56 0.38
C VAL A 33 -0.16 -6.33 -0.90
N TYR A 34 0.45 -5.16 -1.03
CA TYR A 34 1.21 -4.81 -2.24
C TYR A 34 2.48 -5.65 -2.38
N THR A 35 3.18 -5.84 -1.28
CA THR A 35 4.41 -6.66 -1.29
C THR A 35 4.10 -8.08 -1.73
N LEU A 36 3.02 -8.67 -1.23
CA LEU A 36 2.61 -10.01 -1.65
C LEU A 36 2.25 -10.05 -3.13
N PHE A 37 1.50 -9.06 -3.61
CA PHE A 37 1.14 -8.96 -5.02
C PHE A 37 2.40 -8.92 -5.91
N ILE A 38 3.36 -8.07 -5.57
CA ILE A 38 4.61 -7.94 -6.33
C ILE A 38 5.43 -9.23 -6.26
N ARG A 39 5.55 -9.84 -5.09
CA ARG A 39 6.27 -11.10 -4.94
C ARG A 39 5.69 -12.19 -5.83
N ASN A 40 4.38 -12.32 -5.88
CA ASN A 40 3.71 -13.29 -6.75
C ASN A 40 4.05 -13.05 -8.22
N ARG A 41 4.01 -11.79 -8.67
CA ARG A 41 4.33 -11.44 -10.05
C ARG A 41 5.79 -11.76 -10.39
N VAL A 42 6.70 -11.48 -9.48
CA VAL A 42 8.14 -11.72 -9.70
C VAL A 42 8.44 -13.22 -9.71
N VAL A 43 7.83 -14.00 -8.83
CA VAL A 43 8.00 -15.47 -8.80
C VAL A 43 7.51 -16.10 -10.11
N GLU A 44 6.46 -15.57 -10.70
CA GLU A 44 5.92 -16.07 -11.97
C GLU A 44 6.91 -15.96 -13.14
N THR A 45 7.95 -15.15 -13.01
CA THR A 45 8.99 -15.03 -14.04
C THR A 45 9.92 -16.24 -14.12
N GLY A 46 9.87 -17.15 -13.14
CA GLY A 46 10.72 -18.32 -13.09
C GLY A 46 12.07 -18.09 -12.39
N ILE A 47 12.32 -16.90 -11.88
CA ILE A 47 13.52 -16.62 -11.09
C ILE A 47 13.41 -17.40 -9.78
N THR A 48 14.47 -18.16 -9.42
CA THR A 48 14.47 -18.99 -8.23
C THR A 48 15.46 -18.54 -7.16
N LYS A 49 16.42 -17.68 -7.52
CA LYS A 49 17.40 -17.18 -6.54
C LYS A 49 16.75 -16.09 -5.69
N THR A 50 16.65 -16.35 -4.39
CA THR A 50 15.93 -15.45 -3.47
C THR A 50 16.53 -14.04 -3.42
N GLN A 51 17.86 -13.91 -3.54
CA GLN A 51 18.46 -12.58 -3.55
C GLN A 51 18.02 -11.76 -4.76
N ILE A 52 17.94 -12.38 -5.93
CA ILE A 52 17.47 -11.71 -7.15
C ILE A 52 15.99 -11.34 -7.01
N LEU A 53 15.18 -12.26 -6.50
CA LEU A 53 13.77 -11.98 -6.24
C LEU A 53 13.61 -10.77 -5.32
N HIS A 54 14.37 -10.73 -4.23
CA HIS A 54 14.34 -9.63 -3.28
C HIS A 54 14.71 -8.30 -3.94
N ASP A 55 15.78 -8.28 -4.73
CA ASP A 55 16.24 -7.07 -5.40
C ASP A 55 15.20 -6.53 -6.38
N VAL A 56 14.58 -7.43 -7.16
CA VAL A 56 13.53 -7.05 -8.11
C VAL A 56 12.31 -6.51 -7.35
N VAL A 57 11.87 -7.21 -6.31
CA VAL A 57 10.72 -6.74 -5.50
C VAL A 57 10.99 -5.36 -4.93
N THR A 58 12.19 -5.12 -4.40
CA THR A 58 12.57 -3.82 -3.82
C THR A 58 12.47 -2.69 -4.85
N SER A 59 12.68 -2.98 -6.14
CA SER A 59 12.49 -1.97 -7.19
C SER A 59 11.06 -1.46 -7.29
N PHE A 60 10.09 -2.24 -6.83
CA PHE A 60 8.67 -1.88 -6.87
C PHE A 60 8.16 -1.30 -5.57
N ILE A 61 8.71 -1.70 -4.43
CA ILE A 61 8.15 -1.35 -3.12
C ILE A 61 8.91 -0.24 -2.38
N ASN A 62 9.89 0.39 -3.00
CA ASN A 62 10.59 1.51 -2.37
C ASN A 62 9.74 2.78 -2.43
N ALA A 63 10.06 3.72 -1.54
CA ALA A 63 9.28 4.95 -1.38
C ALA A 63 9.23 5.79 -2.65
N LYS A 64 10.33 5.89 -3.37
CA LYS A 64 10.40 6.67 -4.61
C LYS A 64 9.48 6.09 -5.69
N ALA A 65 9.51 4.78 -5.88
CA ALA A 65 8.66 4.11 -6.86
C ALA A 65 7.18 4.27 -6.51
N GLN A 66 6.82 4.08 -5.24
CA GLN A 66 5.44 4.21 -4.79
C GLN A 66 4.93 5.66 -4.87
N ALA A 67 5.80 6.63 -4.61
CA ALA A 67 5.44 8.05 -4.76
C ALA A 67 5.10 8.38 -6.22
N LYS A 68 5.88 7.87 -7.17
CA LYS A 68 5.59 8.06 -8.60
C LYS A 68 4.27 7.42 -9.00
N VAL A 69 3.99 6.24 -8.48
CA VAL A 69 2.72 5.56 -8.75
C VAL A 69 1.55 6.40 -8.24
N LEU A 70 1.62 6.88 -7.01
CA LEU A 70 0.53 7.68 -6.45
C LEU A 70 0.29 8.93 -7.27
N GLN A 71 1.35 9.62 -7.68
CA GLN A 71 1.25 10.81 -8.50
C GLN A 71 0.51 10.53 -9.81
N ALA A 72 0.82 9.40 -10.45
CA ALA A 72 0.15 9.00 -11.67
C ALA A 72 -1.29 8.56 -11.44
N LEU A 73 -1.61 7.99 -10.27
CA LEU A 73 -2.96 7.54 -9.92
C LEU A 73 -3.90 8.68 -9.55
N GLU A 74 -3.41 9.75 -8.97
CA GLU A 74 -4.26 10.80 -8.39
C GLU A 74 -5.39 11.27 -9.30
N PRO A 75 -5.17 11.54 -10.61
CA PRO A 75 -6.26 11.98 -11.48
C PRO A 75 -7.39 10.96 -11.66
N THR A 76 -7.16 9.71 -11.36
CA THR A 76 -8.13 8.62 -11.54
C THR A 76 -8.84 8.22 -10.25
N LEU A 77 -8.44 8.78 -9.11
CA LEU A 77 -8.97 8.41 -7.81
C LEU A 77 -10.33 9.06 -7.56
N THR A 78 -11.19 8.34 -6.84
CA THR A 78 -12.45 8.89 -6.34
C THR A 78 -12.19 9.90 -5.23
N GLU A 79 -13.19 10.69 -4.87
CA GLU A 79 -13.09 11.64 -3.75
C GLU A 79 -12.75 10.93 -2.45
N GLU A 80 -13.36 9.77 -2.21
CA GLU A 80 -13.12 8.96 -1.02
C GLU A 80 -11.68 8.46 -0.98
N GLU A 81 -11.18 7.95 -2.11
CA GLU A 81 -9.81 7.49 -2.23
C GLU A 81 -8.81 8.62 -2.02
N LEU A 82 -9.08 9.79 -2.59
CA LEU A 82 -8.24 10.98 -2.40
C LEU A 82 -8.20 11.40 -0.93
N LEU A 83 -9.32 11.31 -0.23
CA LEU A 83 -9.37 11.64 1.19
C LEU A 83 -8.50 10.70 2.02
N VAL A 84 -8.58 9.40 1.75
CA VAL A 84 -7.74 8.39 2.42
C VAL A 84 -6.26 8.68 2.19
N ALA A 85 -5.87 8.91 0.95
CA ALA A 85 -4.49 9.20 0.57
C ALA A 85 -3.99 10.49 1.25
N LYS A 86 -4.82 11.53 1.25
CA LYS A 86 -4.46 12.82 1.85
C LYS A 86 -4.25 12.70 3.35
N ARG A 87 -5.13 11.98 4.05
CA ARG A 87 -4.99 11.77 5.49
C ARG A 87 -3.70 11.03 5.82
N ALA A 88 -3.36 10.00 5.04
CA ALA A 88 -2.14 9.24 5.25
C ALA A 88 -0.90 10.10 4.98
N ARG A 89 -0.91 10.87 3.89
CA ARG A 89 0.19 11.77 3.55
C ARG A 89 0.46 12.80 4.64
N ASN A 90 -0.60 13.25 5.29
CA ASN A 90 -0.52 14.26 6.34
C ASN A 90 -0.34 13.67 7.73
N SER A 91 -0.27 12.34 7.84
CA SER A 91 -0.03 11.67 9.12
C SER A 91 1.36 11.97 9.64
N ASN A 92 1.49 11.98 10.97
CA ASN A 92 2.76 12.20 11.63
C ASN A 92 3.59 10.91 11.60
N VAL A 93 4.50 10.82 10.63
CA VAL A 93 5.34 9.63 10.43
C VAL A 93 6.81 9.95 10.64
N HIS A 94 7.55 8.95 11.09
CA HIS A 94 9.00 9.02 11.18
C HIS A 94 9.60 8.66 9.81
N VAL A 95 10.26 9.62 9.19
CA VAL A 95 10.83 9.45 7.85
C VAL A 95 12.22 8.86 7.95
N PRO A 96 12.50 7.73 7.27
CA PRO A 96 13.85 7.17 7.24
C PRO A 96 14.80 8.06 6.46
N LYS A 97 16.10 7.98 6.79
CA LYS A 97 17.13 8.81 6.15
C LYS A 97 17.31 8.51 4.66
N SER A 98 16.91 7.33 4.21
CA SER A 98 17.09 6.87 2.83
C SER A 98 16.08 7.44 1.84
N ALA A 99 15.06 8.17 2.31
CA ALA A 99 14.01 8.71 1.47
C ALA A 99 13.82 10.20 1.74
N SER A 100 13.37 10.95 0.75
CA SER A 100 12.91 12.31 0.99
C SER A 100 11.61 12.28 1.79
N VAL A 101 11.34 13.34 2.55
CA VAL A 101 10.11 13.45 3.35
C VAL A 101 8.90 13.32 2.46
N GLN A 102 8.88 14.00 1.32
CA GLN A 102 7.76 13.99 0.39
C GLN A 102 7.53 12.60 -0.19
N GLU A 103 8.58 11.95 -0.67
CA GLU A 103 8.48 10.60 -1.24
C GLU A 103 7.94 9.61 -0.20
N TYR A 104 8.45 9.68 1.02
CA TYR A 104 8.01 8.76 2.07
C TYR A 104 6.53 8.98 2.41
N ARG A 105 6.10 10.24 2.52
CA ARG A 105 4.70 10.55 2.80
C ARG A 105 3.77 10.09 1.68
N MET A 106 4.19 10.26 0.44
CA MET A 106 3.42 9.79 -0.70
C MET A 106 3.37 8.26 -0.76
N SER A 107 4.47 7.59 -0.43
CA SER A 107 4.46 6.12 -0.37
C SER A 107 3.52 5.62 0.72
N THR A 108 3.49 6.28 1.87
CA THR A 108 2.54 5.95 2.95
C THR A 108 1.10 6.14 2.48
N ALA A 109 0.83 7.22 1.74
CA ALA A 109 -0.48 7.48 1.18
C ALA A 109 -0.90 6.41 0.17
N PHE A 110 0.02 5.97 -0.69
CA PHE A 110 -0.22 4.88 -1.63
C PHE A 110 -0.57 3.59 -0.89
N GLU A 111 0.22 3.24 0.11
CA GLU A 111 -0.03 2.03 0.89
C GLU A 111 -1.36 2.10 1.64
N ALA A 112 -1.69 3.26 2.21
CA ALA A 112 -2.97 3.46 2.90
C ALA A 112 -4.16 3.30 1.95
N LEU A 113 -4.03 3.80 0.73
CA LEU A 113 -5.05 3.63 -0.31
C LEU A 113 -5.31 2.15 -0.59
N LEU A 114 -4.24 1.36 -0.76
CA LEU A 114 -4.38 -0.09 -0.98
C LEU A 114 -4.96 -0.78 0.25
N GLY A 115 -4.50 -0.43 1.44
CA GLY A 115 -5.03 -0.99 2.69
C GLY A 115 -6.51 -0.71 2.87
N TYR A 116 -6.93 0.52 2.57
CA TYR A 116 -8.34 0.92 2.61
C TYR A 116 -9.19 0.09 1.64
N THR A 117 -8.72 -0.03 0.40
CA THR A 117 -9.44 -0.78 -0.64
C THR A 117 -9.55 -2.26 -0.28
N TYR A 118 -8.47 -2.81 0.28
CA TYR A 118 -8.45 -4.19 0.75
C TYR A 118 -9.46 -4.41 1.90
N ARG A 119 -9.43 -3.53 2.90
CA ARG A 119 -10.30 -3.63 4.09
C ARG A 119 -11.77 -3.44 3.73
N LYS A 120 -12.05 -2.64 2.73
CA LYS A 120 -13.39 -2.42 2.20
C LYS A 120 -13.93 -3.66 1.48
N GLY A 121 -13.06 -4.58 1.08
CA GLY A 121 -13.45 -5.79 0.38
C GLY A 121 -13.66 -5.61 -1.11
N ASP A 122 -13.20 -4.50 -1.68
CA ASP A 122 -13.31 -4.23 -3.11
C ASP A 122 -12.12 -4.84 -3.87
N GLU A 123 -12.19 -6.13 -4.11
CA GLU A 123 -11.11 -6.89 -4.75
C GLU A 123 -10.83 -6.42 -6.17
N GLU A 124 -11.87 -6.08 -6.92
CA GLU A 124 -11.71 -5.61 -8.30
C GLU A 124 -10.96 -4.29 -8.34
N ARG A 125 -11.35 -3.33 -7.51
CA ARG A 125 -10.65 -2.03 -7.45
C ARG A 125 -9.22 -2.20 -6.97
N LEU A 126 -9.00 -3.03 -5.96
CA LEU A 126 -7.67 -3.31 -5.45
C LEU A 126 -6.76 -3.87 -6.55
N THR A 127 -7.25 -4.83 -7.29
CA THR A 127 -6.49 -5.43 -8.41
C THR A 127 -6.18 -4.37 -9.46
N THR A 128 -7.16 -3.53 -9.82
CA THR A 128 -6.96 -2.45 -10.79
C THR A 128 -5.84 -1.50 -10.34
N LEU A 129 -5.86 -1.10 -9.06
CA LEU A 129 -4.85 -0.20 -8.51
C LEU A 129 -3.46 -0.85 -8.52
N MET A 130 -3.37 -2.11 -8.11
CA MET A 130 -2.09 -2.80 -8.05
C MET A 130 -1.52 -3.12 -9.43
N GLU A 131 -2.37 -3.49 -10.38
CA GLU A 131 -1.93 -3.71 -11.77
C GLU A 131 -1.43 -2.42 -12.40
N PHE A 132 -2.11 -1.31 -12.15
CA PHE A 132 -1.64 -0.01 -12.60
C PHE A 132 -0.27 0.30 -11.98
N ALA A 133 -0.12 0.08 -10.68
CA ALA A 133 1.12 0.33 -9.96
C ALA A 133 2.28 -0.49 -10.53
N PHE A 134 2.02 -1.75 -10.83
CA PHE A 134 3.02 -2.63 -11.43
C PHE A 134 3.45 -2.12 -12.80
N SER A 135 2.50 -1.83 -13.68
CA SER A 135 2.77 -1.36 -15.04
C SER A 135 3.50 -0.01 -15.04
N GLU A 136 3.07 0.90 -14.20
CA GLU A 136 3.68 2.24 -14.09
C GLU A 136 5.13 2.14 -13.62
N THR A 137 5.38 1.35 -12.58
CA THR A 137 6.75 1.16 -12.08
C THR A 137 7.62 0.49 -13.13
N LEU A 138 7.11 -0.56 -13.77
CA LEU A 138 7.85 -1.28 -14.80
C LEU A 138 8.29 -0.35 -15.94
N SER A 139 7.46 0.62 -16.31
CA SER A 139 7.76 1.56 -17.38
C SER A 139 8.90 2.52 -17.03
N HIS A 140 9.25 2.63 -15.76
CA HIS A 140 10.34 3.50 -15.28
C HIS A 140 11.63 2.75 -14.95
N LEU A 141 11.62 1.42 -15.10
CA LEU A 141 12.82 0.59 -14.80
C LEU A 141 13.76 0.46 -15.99
#